data_654f2698c9604b6c942970cdc6ce7e86
#
_entry.id   654f2698c9604b6c942970cdc6ce7e86
#
_cell.length_a   1.000
_cell.length_b   1.000
_cell.length_c   1.000
_cell.angle_alpha   90.00
_cell.angle_beta   90.00
_cell.angle_gamma   90.00
#
_symmetry.space_group_name_H-M   'P 1'
#
loop_
_entity.id
_entity.type
_entity.pdbx_description
1 polymer ?
#
loop_
_entity_poly.entity_id
_entity_poly.type
_entity_poly.pdbx_seq_one_letter_code
_entity_poly.pdbx_strand_id
1 'polypeptide(L)'
;MRLSHHGLQVELPDEWWIEAEMTGFVPRSAAYRVDHNLFENVREVRIEEVGPGHRNPGVGIFNDSEEEGTARERVVRILRGFRLDNAIPPVKIVEGQYPYRYKLVHGAHRFYCSLAAGFTSVPDHRRI
;
A
#
# COMPACT_ATOMS: atom_id res chain seq x y z
N MET A 1 -9.95 -10.46 5.43
CA MET A 1 -8.62 -10.37 6.07
C MET A 1 -8.55 -9.09 6.88
N ARG A 2 -8.26 -9.19 8.14
CA ARG A 2 -8.10 -8.02 9.01
C ARG A 2 -6.62 -7.71 9.20
N LEU A 3 -6.25 -6.46 8.90
CA LEU A 3 -4.88 -5.97 9.05
C LEU A 3 -4.82 -5.01 10.24
N SER A 4 -3.70 -5.01 10.93
CA SER A 4 -3.44 -4.06 12.01
C SER A 4 -2.12 -3.35 11.74
N HIS A 5 -2.15 -2.01 11.84
CA HIS A 5 -0.97 -1.18 11.64
C HIS A 5 -0.92 -0.09 12.70
N HIS A 6 -0.06 -0.27 13.69
CA HIS A 6 0.08 0.64 14.83
C HIS A 6 -1.26 1.01 15.47
N GLY A 7 -2.12 -0.01 15.69
CA GLY A 7 -3.43 0.16 16.31
C GLY A 7 -4.57 0.46 15.34
N LEU A 8 -4.28 0.86 14.11
CA LEU A 8 -5.29 1.06 13.09
C LEU A 8 -5.71 -0.31 12.51
N GLN A 9 -7.02 -0.57 12.52
CA GLN A 9 -7.59 -1.79 11.93
C GLN A 9 -8.05 -1.51 10.52
N VAL A 10 -7.66 -2.37 9.58
CA VAL A 10 -8.03 -2.26 8.16
C VAL A 10 -8.61 -3.60 7.72
N GLU A 11 -9.80 -3.58 7.12
CA GLU A 11 -10.43 -4.77 6.57
C GLU A 11 -10.21 -4.84 5.07
N LEU A 12 -9.60 -5.94 4.62
CA LEU A 12 -9.48 -6.27 3.20
C LEU A 12 -10.37 -7.49 2.97
N PRO A 13 -11.49 -7.34 2.24
CA PRO A 13 -12.39 -8.48 2.00
C PRO A 13 -11.67 -9.67 1.37
N ASP A 14 -11.91 -10.86 1.91
CA ASP A 14 -11.27 -12.09 1.43
C ASP A 14 -11.59 -12.35 -0.04
N GLU A 15 -12.80 -11.97 -0.50
CA GLU A 15 -13.21 -12.12 -1.90
C GLU A 15 -12.29 -11.36 -2.86
N TRP A 16 -11.79 -10.19 -2.45
CA TRP A 16 -10.87 -9.41 -3.29
C TRP A 16 -9.51 -10.07 -3.41
N TRP A 17 -9.05 -10.68 -2.32
CA TRP A 17 -7.81 -11.45 -2.30
C TRP A 17 -7.90 -12.66 -3.24
N ILE A 18 -9.00 -13.40 -3.17
CA ILE A 18 -9.27 -14.56 -4.02
C ILE A 18 -9.41 -14.11 -5.48
N GLU A 19 -10.13 -13.02 -5.76
CA GLU A 19 -10.29 -12.51 -7.11
C GLU A 19 -8.95 -12.13 -7.75
N ALA A 20 -8.05 -11.56 -6.96
CA ALA A 20 -6.69 -11.23 -7.41
C ALA A 20 -5.77 -12.43 -7.52
N GLU A 21 -6.25 -13.62 -7.16
CA GLU A 21 -5.48 -14.88 -7.18
C GLU A 21 -4.23 -14.82 -6.29
N MET A 22 -4.37 -14.20 -5.12
CA MET A 22 -3.26 -14.00 -4.18
C MET A 22 -3.02 -15.18 -3.24
N THR A 23 -3.84 -16.23 -3.28
CA THR A 23 -3.67 -17.41 -2.41
C THR A 23 -2.27 -17.98 -2.58
N GLY A 24 -1.54 -18.07 -1.49
CA GLY A 24 -0.16 -18.58 -1.51
C GLY A 24 0.89 -17.57 -1.96
N PHE A 25 0.51 -16.31 -2.20
CA PHE A 25 1.47 -15.27 -2.61
C PHE A 25 2.52 -15.05 -1.52
N VAL A 26 3.79 -14.97 -1.95
CA VAL A 26 4.93 -14.62 -1.10
C VAL A 26 5.73 -13.52 -1.82
N PRO A 27 6.06 -12.42 -1.13
CA PRO A 27 6.88 -11.37 -1.74
C PRO A 27 8.26 -11.88 -2.17
N ARG A 28 8.73 -11.42 -3.31
CA ARG A 28 10.07 -11.76 -3.84
C ARG A 28 11.15 -10.79 -3.37
N SER A 29 10.75 -9.64 -2.84
CA SER A 29 11.64 -8.59 -2.37
C SER A 29 10.97 -7.83 -1.24
N ALA A 30 11.70 -6.90 -0.61
CA ALA A 30 11.17 -6.13 0.52
C ALA A 30 10.03 -5.21 0.14
N ALA A 31 10.04 -4.67 -1.09
CA ALA A 31 9.02 -3.76 -1.61
C ALA A 31 8.57 -4.20 -3.01
N TYR A 32 7.39 -3.74 -3.43
CA TYR A 32 6.91 -4.03 -4.78
C TYR A 32 7.72 -3.29 -5.84
N ARG A 33 7.63 -3.77 -7.08
CA ARG A 33 8.41 -3.24 -8.20
C ARG A 33 7.89 -1.88 -8.67
N VAL A 34 8.81 -0.96 -8.96
CA VAL A 34 8.54 0.37 -9.53
C VAL A 34 9.28 0.50 -10.85
N ASP A 35 8.69 1.24 -11.80
CA ASP A 35 9.37 1.60 -13.05
C ASP A 35 10.29 2.80 -12.81
N HIS A 36 11.60 2.55 -12.71
CA HIS A 36 12.60 3.58 -12.48
C HIS A 36 12.83 4.52 -13.68
N ASN A 37 12.28 4.21 -14.84
CA ASN A 37 12.27 5.14 -15.98
C ASN A 37 11.21 6.23 -15.81
N LEU A 38 10.12 5.92 -15.11
CA LEU A 38 9.04 6.88 -14.83
C LEU A 38 9.25 7.62 -13.51
N PHE A 39 9.87 6.96 -12.53
CA PHE A 39 10.04 7.49 -11.18
C PHE A 39 11.50 7.44 -10.77
N GLU A 40 12.17 8.56 -10.84
CA GLU A 40 13.51 8.73 -10.33
C GLU A 40 13.49 8.94 -8.80
N ASN A 41 14.64 8.73 -8.15
CA ASN A 41 14.79 8.98 -6.71
C ASN A 41 13.81 8.21 -5.83
N VAL A 42 13.54 6.96 -6.18
CA VAL A 42 12.73 6.06 -5.35
C VAL A 42 13.61 5.47 -4.25
N ARG A 43 13.11 5.51 -3.02
CA ARG A 43 13.72 4.84 -1.87
C ARG A 43 12.76 3.83 -1.28
N GLU A 44 13.27 2.83 -0.58
CA GLU A 44 12.46 1.91 0.21
C GLU A 44 12.32 2.46 1.63
N VAL A 45 11.08 2.48 2.13
CA VAL A 45 10.77 2.89 3.49
C VAL A 45 10.09 1.72 4.20
N ARG A 46 10.57 1.39 5.40
CA ARG A 46 9.99 0.29 6.16
C ARG A 46 8.57 0.63 6.59
N ILE A 47 7.64 -0.29 6.35
CA ILE A 47 6.22 -0.11 6.68
C ILE A 47 6.05 0.18 8.18
N GLU A 48 6.80 -0.49 9.04
CA GLU A 48 6.70 -0.30 10.50
C GLU A 48 7.11 1.10 10.97
N GLU A 49 7.89 1.83 10.17
CA GLU A 49 8.31 3.20 10.51
C GLU A 49 7.30 4.26 10.09
N VAL A 50 6.26 3.88 9.34
CA VAL A 50 5.20 4.78 8.89
C VAL A 50 4.05 4.73 9.88
N GLY A 51 3.66 5.89 10.43
CA GLY A 51 2.56 5.97 11.38
C GLY A 51 1.21 5.66 10.75
N PRO A 52 0.21 5.34 11.58
CA PRO A 52 -1.15 5.14 11.12
C PRO A 52 -1.75 6.49 10.69
N GLY A 53 -2.47 6.49 9.56
CA GLY A 53 -3.13 7.71 9.11
C GLY A 53 -4.29 8.10 10.02
N HIS A 54 -4.60 9.40 10.03
CA HIS A 54 -5.83 9.88 10.64
C HIS A 54 -7.02 9.54 9.76
N ARG A 55 -8.02 8.89 10.33
CA ARG A 55 -9.28 8.60 9.67
C ARG A 55 -10.44 9.03 10.56
N ASN A 56 -11.45 9.62 9.95
CA ASN A 56 -12.70 9.89 10.66
C ASN A 56 -13.37 8.54 11.01
N PRO A 57 -14.00 8.45 12.18
CA PRO A 57 -14.73 7.23 12.55
C PRO A 57 -15.71 6.81 11.45
N GLY A 58 -15.69 5.53 11.09
CA GLY A 58 -16.57 4.98 10.06
C GLY A 58 -16.09 5.14 8.62
N VAL A 59 -14.97 5.83 8.39
CA VAL A 59 -14.39 5.97 7.04
C VAL A 59 -13.34 4.89 6.83
N GLY A 60 -13.57 4.02 5.86
CA GLY A 60 -12.63 2.96 5.50
C GLY A 60 -11.38 3.49 4.80
N ILE A 61 -10.30 2.71 4.88
CA ILE A 61 -9.07 2.99 4.13
C ILE A 61 -9.32 2.81 2.64
N PHE A 62 -9.98 1.72 2.26
CA PHE A 62 -10.31 1.44 0.86
C PHE A 62 -11.63 2.11 0.51
N ASN A 63 -11.62 2.97 -0.47
CA ASN A 63 -12.79 3.75 -0.88
C ASN A 63 -12.94 3.78 -2.40
N ASP A 64 -14.15 4.07 -2.85
CA ASP A 64 -14.46 4.27 -4.25
C ASP A 64 -13.97 5.65 -4.72
N SER A 65 -13.64 5.76 -6.01
CA SER A 65 -13.25 7.00 -6.65
C SER A 65 -13.94 7.11 -8.01
N GLU A 66 -14.45 8.29 -8.33
CA GLU A 66 -15.07 8.53 -9.62
C GLU A 66 -14.06 8.39 -10.78
N GLU A 67 -12.80 8.76 -10.54
CA GLU A 67 -11.74 8.71 -11.54
C GLU A 67 -11.04 7.35 -11.62
N GLU A 68 -10.85 6.69 -10.48
CA GLU A 68 -10.00 5.50 -10.39
C GLU A 68 -10.78 4.19 -10.24
N GLY A 69 -12.09 4.27 -10.08
CA GLY A 69 -12.96 3.11 -9.95
C GLY A 69 -13.34 2.78 -8.50
N THR A 70 -14.00 1.63 -8.31
CA THR A 70 -14.41 1.18 -6.99
C THR A 70 -13.23 0.74 -6.16
N ALA A 71 -13.40 0.69 -4.84
CA ALA A 71 -12.39 0.17 -3.92
C ALA A 71 -11.96 -1.24 -4.32
N ARG A 72 -12.93 -2.11 -4.66
CA ARG A 72 -12.64 -3.47 -5.13
C ARG A 72 -11.76 -3.47 -6.38
N GLU A 73 -12.12 -2.71 -7.40
CA GLU A 73 -11.34 -2.64 -8.66
C GLU A 73 -9.91 -2.17 -8.40
N ARG A 74 -9.76 -1.15 -7.57
CA ARG A 74 -8.45 -0.57 -7.25
C ARG A 74 -7.57 -1.55 -6.48
N VAL A 75 -8.11 -2.18 -5.45
CA VAL A 75 -7.38 -3.15 -4.61
C VAL A 75 -7.01 -4.39 -5.42
N VAL A 76 -7.96 -4.96 -6.16
CA VAL A 76 -7.71 -6.14 -6.98
C VAL A 76 -6.64 -5.87 -8.04
N ARG A 77 -6.66 -4.68 -8.65
CA ARG A 77 -5.63 -4.29 -9.64
C ARG A 77 -4.25 -4.23 -9.01
N ILE A 78 -4.12 -3.64 -7.84
CA ILE A 78 -2.84 -3.55 -7.12
C ILE A 78 -2.33 -4.95 -6.75
N LEU A 79 -3.18 -5.77 -6.16
CA LEU A 79 -2.81 -7.13 -5.75
C LEU A 79 -2.40 -7.99 -6.94
N ARG A 80 -3.13 -7.93 -8.07
CA ARG A 80 -2.73 -8.61 -9.30
C ARG A 80 -1.38 -8.14 -9.80
N GLY A 81 -1.13 -6.84 -9.72
CA GLY A 81 0.16 -6.26 -10.08
C GLY A 81 1.28 -6.87 -9.26
N PHE A 82 1.07 -7.06 -7.96
CA PHE A 82 2.06 -7.72 -7.11
C PHE A 82 2.29 -9.17 -7.55
N ARG A 83 1.22 -9.92 -7.79
CA ARG A 83 1.30 -11.31 -8.20
C ARG A 83 2.05 -11.49 -9.52
N LEU A 84 1.80 -10.60 -10.47
CA LEU A 84 2.41 -10.65 -11.81
C LEU A 84 3.78 -9.95 -11.87
N ASP A 85 4.23 -9.37 -10.76
CA ASP A 85 5.45 -8.56 -10.69
C ASP A 85 5.44 -7.37 -11.66
N ASN A 86 4.27 -6.76 -11.85
CA ASN A 86 4.13 -5.55 -12.64
C ASN A 86 4.69 -4.35 -11.88
N ALA A 87 5.19 -3.37 -12.63
CA ALA A 87 5.60 -2.10 -12.04
C ALA A 87 4.37 -1.31 -11.60
N ILE A 88 4.40 -0.83 -10.35
CA ILE A 88 3.31 -0.07 -9.73
C ILE A 88 3.88 1.26 -9.24
N PRO A 89 3.15 2.38 -9.38
CA PRO A 89 3.63 3.67 -8.90
C PRO A 89 3.99 3.65 -7.41
N PRO A 90 5.04 4.36 -7.01
CA PRO A 90 5.41 4.45 -5.60
C PRO A 90 4.40 5.24 -4.78
N VAL A 91 4.43 5.07 -3.47
CA VAL A 91 3.68 5.91 -2.53
C VAL A 91 4.43 7.22 -2.29
N LYS A 92 3.80 8.15 -1.58
CA LYS A 92 4.45 9.37 -1.13
C LYS A 92 4.44 9.44 0.39
N ILE A 93 5.64 9.54 0.97
CA ILE A 93 5.89 9.56 2.40
C ILE A 93 6.70 10.81 2.74
N VAL A 94 6.39 11.43 3.85
CA VAL A 94 7.10 12.60 4.38
C VAL A 94 7.53 12.32 5.82
N GLU A 95 8.30 13.24 6.42
CA GLU A 95 8.63 13.15 7.82
C GLU A 95 7.36 13.10 8.67
N GLY A 96 7.35 12.20 9.64
CA GLY A 96 6.26 12.05 10.58
C GLY A 96 6.48 12.83 11.86
N GLN A 97 5.60 12.60 12.83
CA GLN A 97 5.69 13.13 14.18
C GLN A 97 5.90 11.98 15.15
N TYR A 98 6.69 12.24 16.20
CA TYR A 98 6.91 11.27 17.25
C TYR A 98 5.58 10.63 17.71
N PRO A 99 5.50 9.31 17.89
CA PRO A 99 6.60 8.35 17.91
C PRO A 99 6.98 7.75 16.54
N TYR A 100 6.37 8.20 15.45
CA TYR A 100 6.60 7.62 14.13
C TYR A 100 7.55 8.48 13.30
N ARG A 101 8.48 7.83 12.62
CA ARG A 101 9.47 8.49 11.80
C ARG A 101 8.87 9.11 10.54
N TYR A 102 7.86 8.45 9.96
CA TYR A 102 7.28 8.82 8.67
C TYR A 102 5.76 8.89 8.72
N LYS A 103 5.23 9.65 7.77
CA LYS A 103 3.80 9.81 7.54
C LYS A 103 3.48 9.58 6.07
N LEU A 104 2.48 8.74 5.80
CA LEU A 104 1.97 8.51 4.45
C LEU A 104 1.12 9.71 4.00
N VAL A 105 1.41 10.24 2.81
CA VAL A 105 0.66 11.36 2.21
C VAL A 105 -0.23 10.88 1.08
N HIS A 106 0.31 10.04 0.17
CA HIS A 106 -0.44 9.48 -0.95
C HIS A 106 -0.16 7.99 -1.11
N GLY A 107 -1.15 7.26 -1.60
CA GLY A 107 -1.01 5.85 -1.90
C GLY A 107 -1.48 4.92 -0.79
N ALA A 108 -2.54 5.30 -0.06
CA ALA A 108 -3.07 4.47 1.03
C ALA A 108 -3.44 3.06 0.55
N HIS A 109 -4.06 2.91 -0.63
CA HIS A 109 -4.40 1.60 -1.18
C HIS A 109 -3.14 0.77 -1.43
N ARG A 110 -2.13 1.34 -2.05
CA ARG A 110 -0.85 0.65 -2.33
C ARG A 110 -0.12 0.29 -1.04
N PHE A 111 -0.13 1.18 -0.06
CA PHE A 111 0.52 0.95 1.23
C PHE A 111 -0.14 -0.23 1.98
N TYR A 112 -1.46 -0.20 2.14
CA TYR A 112 -2.16 -1.24 2.90
C TYR A 112 -2.27 -2.56 2.14
N CYS A 113 -2.31 -2.54 0.80
CA CYS A 113 -2.15 -3.75 0.00
C CYS A 113 -0.76 -4.36 0.18
N SER A 114 0.28 -3.53 0.28
CA SER A 114 1.65 -4.01 0.55
C SER A 114 1.74 -4.70 1.90
N LEU A 115 1.12 -4.12 2.93
CA LEU A 115 1.05 -4.73 4.26
C LEU A 115 0.34 -6.08 4.19
N ALA A 116 -0.81 -6.15 3.51
CA ALA A 116 -1.57 -7.38 3.35
C ALA A 116 -0.78 -8.47 2.61
N ALA A 117 -0.03 -8.09 1.59
CA ALA A 117 0.75 -9.01 0.76
C ALA A 117 2.02 -9.52 1.45
N GLY A 118 2.43 -8.93 2.57
CA GLY A 118 3.59 -9.35 3.33
C GLY A 118 4.88 -8.63 3.00
N PHE A 119 4.83 -7.55 2.21
CA PHE A 119 6.00 -6.69 2.02
C PHE A 119 6.39 -6.02 3.34
N THR A 120 7.69 -5.84 3.56
CA THR A 120 8.22 -5.17 4.76
C THR A 120 8.50 -3.70 4.54
N SER A 121 8.60 -3.28 3.28
CA SER A 121 8.87 -1.91 2.89
C SER A 121 7.96 -1.50 1.73
N VAL A 122 7.90 -0.20 1.48
CA VAL A 122 7.21 0.37 0.32
C VAL A 122 8.14 1.31 -0.42
N PRO A 123 8.03 1.38 -1.75
CA PRO A 123 8.79 2.37 -2.51
C PRO A 123 8.16 3.74 -2.35
N ASP A 124 8.98 4.72 -2.01
CA ASP A 124 8.58 6.12 -1.83
C ASP A 124 9.28 7.00 -2.86
N HIS A 125 8.50 7.83 -3.54
CA HIS A 125 9.03 8.78 -4.51
C HIS A 125 9.43 10.07 -3.80
N ARG A 126 10.75 10.32 -3.74
CA ARG A 126 11.28 11.56 -3.17
C ARG A 126 11.30 12.66 -4.23
N ARG A 127 10.73 13.80 -3.88
CA ARG A 127 10.98 15.03 -4.62
C ARG A 127 12.28 15.64 -4.10
N ILE A 128 13.14 15.94 -5.03
CA ILE A 128 14.35 16.71 -4.76
C ILE A 128 14.03 18.18 -4.99
#